data_e5d1bf4183fc7dc5a272be0df025eb2d
#
_entry.id   e5d1bf4183fc7dc5a272be0df025eb2d
#
_cell.length_a   1.000
_cell.length_b   1.000
_cell.length_c   1.000
_cell.angle_alpha   90.00
_cell.angle_beta   90.00
_cell.angle_gamma   90.00
#
_symmetry.space_group_name_H-M   'P 1'
#
loop_
_entity.id
_entity.type
_entity.pdbx_description
1 polymer ?
#
loop_
_entity_poly.entity_id
_entity_poly.type
_entity_poly.pdbx_seq_one_letter_code
_entity_poly.pdbx_strand_id
1 'polypeptide(L)'
;MEAKTPKQFLEEILPSRFKPDRAGNIDAVARLDLTGPNGGDWVITIRNRTLKVTKGPHPSPAFTLTIADHDFMDLVNGKLSTMKAFFNGKIHFSGNLSLALKLKDAGLLDFGT
;
A
#
# COMPACT_ATOMS: atom_id res chain seq x y z
N MET A 1 10.87 5.84 -12.38
CA MET A 1 9.84 6.90 -12.59
C MET A 1 9.34 7.39 -11.24
N GLU A 2 9.34 8.68 -11.04
CA GLU A 2 8.89 9.26 -9.77
C GLU A 2 7.38 9.50 -9.80
N ALA A 3 6.69 9.09 -8.75
CA ALA A 3 5.27 9.39 -8.59
C ALA A 3 5.09 10.82 -8.12
N LYS A 4 4.06 11.51 -8.61
CA LYS A 4 3.77 12.89 -8.25
C LYS A 4 2.63 13.05 -7.27
N THR A 5 1.69 12.10 -7.27
CA THR A 5 0.54 12.10 -6.35
C THR A 5 0.26 10.69 -5.87
N PRO A 6 -0.39 10.53 -4.70
CA PRO A 6 -0.84 9.21 -4.27
C PRO A 6 -1.73 8.53 -5.28
N LYS A 7 -2.65 9.27 -5.88
CA LYS A 7 -3.56 8.72 -6.89
C LYS A 7 -2.79 8.16 -8.09
N GLN A 8 -1.81 8.90 -8.60
CA GLN A 8 -0.99 8.43 -9.71
C GLN A 8 -0.27 7.12 -9.35
N PHE A 9 0.33 7.06 -8.16
CA PHE A 9 1.02 5.85 -7.75
C PHE A 9 0.05 4.66 -7.66
N LEU A 10 -1.06 4.86 -6.95
CA LEU A 10 -1.99 3.77 -6.66
C LEU A 10 -2.73 3.28 -7.90
N GLU A 11 -3.11 4.17 -8.80
CA GLU A 11 -3.90 3.80 -9.98
C GLU A 11 -3.05 3.40 -11.18
N GLU A 12 -1.83 3.93 -11.30
CA GLU A 12 -1.01 3.71 -12.49
C GLU A 12 0.26 2.91 -12.22
N ILE A 13 0.99 3.24 -11.15
CA ILE A 13 2.31 2.65 -10.91
C ILE A 13 2.21 1.33 -10.15
N LEU A 14 1.45 1.28 -9.07
CA LEU A 14 1.33 0.07 -8.26
C LEU A 14 0.83 -1.14 -9.06
N PRO A 15 -0.21 -1.01 -9.89
CA PRO A 15 -0.64 -2.17 -10.68
C PRO A 15 0.45 -2.71 -11.61
N SER A 16 1.33 -1.85 -12.13
CA SER A 16 2.43 -2.30 -12.99
C SER A 16 3.56 -2.97 -12.20
N ARG A 17 3.70 -2.66 -10.92
CA ARG A 17 4.71 -3.28 -10.05
C ARG A 17 4.26 -4.58 -9.40
N PHE A 18 2.96 -4.80 -9.36
CA PHE A 18 2.40 -6.01 -8.76
C PHE A 18 2.89 -7.26 -9.49
N LYS A 19 3.29 -8.27 -8.71
CA LYS A 19 3.83 -9.53 -9.23
C LYS A 19 2.81 -10.65 -9.01
N PRO A 20 1.95 -10.94 -10.00
CA PRO A 20 0.89 -11.94 -9.84
C PRO A 20 1.39 -13.32 -9.44
N ASP A 21 2.56 -13.72 -9.97
CA ASP A 21 3.14 -15.03 -9.67
C ASP A 21 3.48 -15.18 -8.18
N ARG A 22 3.79 -14.09 -7.50
CA ARG A 22 4.13 -14.11 -6.09
C ARG A 22 2.91 -13.99 -5.19
N ALA A 23 1.78 -13.58 -5.74
CA ALA A 23 0.54 -13.48 -4.97
C ALA A 23 -0.04 -14.85 -4.62
N GLY A 24 0.19 -15.86 -5.46
CA GLY A 24 -0.29 -17.21 -5.20
C GLY A 24 -1.80 -17.25 -5.03
N ASN A 25 -2.26 -17.81 -3.92
CA ASN A 25 -3.67 -17.93 -3.60
C ASN A 25 -4.15 -16.85 -2.61
N ILE A 26 -3.42 -15.75 -2.50
CA ILE A 26 -3.81 -14.67 -1.60
C ILE A 26 -5.13 -14.07 -2.06
N ASP A 27 -6.08 -13.98 -1.13
CA ASP A 27 -7.36 -13.33 -1.33
C ASP A 27 -7.51 -12.37 -0.15
N ALA A 28 -7.29 -11.08 -0.39
CA ALA A 28 -7.20 -10.13 0.70
C ALA A 28 -7.64 -8.74 0.29
N VAL A 29 -8.18 -8.00 1.26
CA VAL A 29 -8.54 -6.60 1.12
C VAL A 29 -7.69 -5.81 2.12
N ALA A 30 -6.95 -4.85 1.64
CA ALA A 30 -6.14 -3.96 2.45
C ALA A 30 -6.69 -2.54 2.34
N ARG A 31 -6.71 -1.83 3.47
CA ARG A 31 -7.11 -0.44 3.50
C ARG A 31 -5.88 0.43 3.70
N LEU A 32 -5.79 1.49 2.92
CA LEU A 32 -4.74 2.49 3.01
C LEU A 32 -5.37 3.82 3.33
N ASP A 33 -5.10 4.33 4.53
CA ASP A 33 -5.60 5.64 4.98
C ASP A 33 -4.46 6.64 4.89
N LEU A 34 -4.59 7.60 3.98
CA LEU A 34 -3.62 8.68 3.84
C LEU A 34 -4.17 9.92 4.53
N THR A 35 -3.43 10.44 5.51
CA THR A 35 -3.80 11.68 6.19
C THR A 35 -3.20 12.88 5.45
N GLY A 36 -3.73 14.09 5.73
CA GLY A 36 -3.21 15.31 5.15
C GLY A 36 -4.04 15.84 3.99
N PRO A 37 -3.65 16.99 3.42
CA PRO A 37 -4.44 17.69 2.39
C PRO A 37 -4.66 16.88 1.12
N ASN A 38 -3.68 16.05 0.74
CA ASN A 38 -3.78 15.19 -0.44
C ASN A 38 -4.03 13.74 -0.08
N GLY A 39 -4.58 13.50 1.11
CA GLY A 39 -4.86 12.18 1.60
C GLY A 39 -6.17 11.62 1.08
N GLY A 40 -6.63 10.57 1.73
CA GLY A 40 -7.88 9.88 1.39
C GLY A 40 -7.79 8.43 1.77
N ASP A 41 -8.93 7.77 1.67
CA ASP A 41 -9.04 6.34 1.97
C ASP A 41 -9.01 5.57 0.67
N TRP A 42 -8.17 4.55 0.62
CA TRP A 42 -8.02 3.68 -0.55
C TRP A 42 -8.16 2.22 -0.13
N VAL A 43 -8.70 1.42 -1.04
CA VAL A 43 -8.84 -0.02 -0.83
C VAL A 43 -8.08 -0.74 -1.93
N ILE A 44 -7.23 -1.69 -1.53
CA ILE A 44 -6.45 -2.51 -2.45
C ILE A 44 -6.92 -3.95 -2.28
N THR A 45 -7.49 -4.51 -3.34
CA THR A 45 -8.01 -5.88 -3.32
C THR A 45 -7.13 -6.77 -4.16
N ILE A 46 -6.65 -7.86 -3.56
CA ILE A 46 -5.89 -8.90 -4.25
C ILE A 46 -6.77 -10.14 -4.29
N ARG A 47 -7.08 -10.60 -5.49
CA ARG A 47 -7.93 -11.78 -5.68
C ARG A 47 -7.64 -12.41 -7.03
N ASN A 48 -7.51 -13.74 -7.07
CA ASN A 48 -7.26 -14.47 -8.31
C ASN A 48 -6.03 -13.94 -9.05
N ARG A 49 -4.96 -13.61 -8.31
CA ARG A 49 -3.70 -13.08 -8.85
C ARG A 49 -3.88 -11.75 -9.56
N THR A 50 -4.92 -10.99 -9.22
CA THR A 50 -5.14 -9.66 -9.76
C THR A 50 -5.16 -8.64 -8.63
N LEU A 51 -4.81 -7.40 -8.96
CA LEU A 51 -4.81 -6.29 -8.03
C LEU A 51 -5.79 -5.24 -8.53
N LYS A 52 -6.66 -4.78 -7.63
CA LYS A 52 -7.61 -3.72 -7.92
C LYS A 52 -7.51 -2.63 -6.87
N VAL A 53 -7.45 -1.39 -7.30
CA VAL A 53 -7.40 -0.23 -6.40
C VAL A 53 -8.68 0.58 -6.58
N THR A 54 -9.35 0.86 -5.46
CA THR A 54 -10.56 1.68 -5.46
C THR A 54 -10.48 2.71 -4.34
N LYS A 55 -11.20 3.81 -4.49
CA LYS A 55 -11.32 4.83 -3.44
C LYS A 55 -12.40 4.46 -2.44
N GLY A 56 -12.23 4.93 -1.21
CA GLY A 56 -13.22 4.82 -0.17
C GLY A 56 -12.81 3.86 0.93
N PRO A 57 -13.52 3.91 2.07
CA PRO A 57 -13.25 3.00 3.16
C PRO A 57 -13.80 1.60 2.88
N HIS A 58 -13.23 0.61 3.55
CA HIS A 58 -13.77 -0.75 3.57
C HIS A 58 -14.05 -1.12 5.02
N PRO A 59 -15.22 -1.65 5.34
CA PRO A 59 -15.59 -1.88 6.74
C PRO A 59 -14.83 -3.01 7.41
N SER A 60 -14.30 -3.96 6.64
CA SER A 60 -13.65 -5.15 7.20
C SER A 60 -12.41 -5.54 6.43
N PRO A 61 -11.39 -4.66 6.35
CA PRO A 61 -10.14 -5.02 5.67
C PRO A 61 -9.37 -6.06 6.50
N ALA A 62 -8.52 -6.83 5.82
CA ALA A 62 -7.62 -7.75 6.51
C ALA A 62 -6.58 -6.97 7.32
N PHE A 63 -6.16 -5.81 6.81
CA PHE A 63 -5.30 -4.91 7.56
C PHE A 63 -5.49 -3.47 7.06
N THR A 64 -5.05 -2.53 7.88
CA THR A 64 -5.10 -1.10 7.56
C THR A 64 -3.72 -0.49 7.78
N LEU A 65 -3.25 0.27 6.81
CA LEU A 65 -2.05 1.10 6.91
C LEU A 65 -2.47 2.57 6.93
N THR A 66 -1.96 3.31 7.91
CA THR A 66 -2.22 4.74 8.03
C THR A 66 -0.89 5.50 7.97
N ILE A 67 -0.78 6.47 7.07
CA ILE A 67 0.42 7.24 6.86
C ILE A 67 0.04 8.61 6.28
N ALA A 68 0.83 9.64 6.61
CA ALA A 68 0.62 10.96 6.03
C ALA A 68 0.91 10.95 4.52
N ASP A 69 0.17 11.77 3.76
CA ASP A 69 0.29 11.82 2.32
C ASP A 69 1.70 12.10 1.83
N HIS A 70 2.39 13.07 2.45
CA HIS A 70 3.77 13.41 2.04
C HIS A 70 4.76 12.31 2.39
N ASP A 71 4.57 11.62 3.53
CA ASP A 71 5.42 10.50 3.90
C ASP A 71 5.21 9.32 2.95
N PHE A 72 3.98 9.10 2.52
CA PHE A 72 3.67 8.07 1.52
C PHE A 72 4.41 8.34 0.21
N MET A 73 4.41 9.61 -0.25
CA MET A 73 5.12 9.98 -1.46
C MET A 73 6.62 9.76 -1.33
N ASP A 74 7.20 10.08 -0.17
CA ASP A 74 8.61 9.83 0.08
C ASP A 74 8.93 8.33 0.05
N LEU A 75 8.04 7.51 0.60
CA LEU A 75 8.20 6.05 0.56
C LEU A 75 8.20 5.54 -0.88
N VAL A 76 7.18 5.89 -1.67
CA VAL A 76 7.02 5.33 -3.01
C VAL A 76 8.08 5.84 -3.98
N ASN A 77 8.68 6.98 -3.69
CA ASN A 77 9.76 7.54 -4.49
C ASN A 77 11.16 7.18 -3.97
N GLY A 78 11.24 6.30 -2.96
CA GLY A 78 12.51 5.80 -2.46
C GLY A 78 13.27 6.78 -1.57
N LYS A 79 12.64 7.85 -1.13
CA LYS A 79 13.27 8.87 -0.28
C LYS A 79 13.16 8.55 1.22
N LEU A 80 12.29 7.64 1.58
CA LEU A 80 12.05 7.22 2.95
C LEU A 80 12.02 5.70 3.02
N SER A 81 12.80 5.13 3.93
CA SER A 81 12.79 3.68 4.14
C SER A 81 11.52 3.26 4.88
N THR A 82 10.87 2.19 4.41
CA THR A 82 9.70 1.63 5.08
C THR A 82 10.01 1.27 6.53
N MET A 83 11.16 0.66 6.77
CA MET A 83 11.59 0.25 8.11
C MET A 83 11.74 1.47 9.03
N LYS A 84 12.42 2.52 8.55
CA LYS A 84 12.60 3.74 9.33
C LYS A 84 11.28 4.44 9.60
N ALA A 85 10.40 4.49 8.60
CA ALA A 85 9.09 5.11 8.77
C ALA A 85 8.28 4.40 9.85
N PHE A 86 8.34 3.07 9.87
CA PHE A 86 7.65 2.27 10.88
C PHE A 86 8.22 2.55 12.29
N PHE A 87 9.53 2.51 12.44
CA PHE A 87 10.16 2.74 13.74
C PHE A 87 9.99 4.17 14.24
N ASN A 88 9.88 5.14 13.33
CA ASN A 88 9.69 6.54 13.70
C ASN A 88 8.22 6.90 13.92
N GLY A 89 7.32 5.92 13.85
CA GLY A 89 5.89 6.17 14.07
C GLY A 89 5.18 6.86 12.93
N LYS A 90 5.78 6.93 11.75
CA LYS A 90 5.15 7.52 10.57
C LYS A 90 4.13 6.60 9.92
N ILE A 91 4.27 5.30 10.11
CA ILE A 91 3.34 4.30 9.63
C ILE A 91 2.63 3.66 10.82
N HIS A 92 1.32 3.66 10.79
CA HIS A 92 0.50 2.96 11.77
C HIS A 92 -0.13 1.75 11.09
N PHE A 93 0.01 0.59 11.70
CA PHE A 93 -0.49 -0.66 11.15
C PHE A 93 -1.50 -1.29 12.10
N SER A 94 -2.58 -1.81 11.54
CA SER A 94 -3.61 -2.54 12.29
C SER A 94 -4.08 -3.72 11.46
N GLY A 95 -4.16 -4.90 12.08
CA GLY A 95 -4.69 -6.08 11.43
C GLY A 95 -3.68 -7.20 11.26
N ASN A 96 -3.82 -7.97 10.18
CA ASN A 96 -3.05 -9.18 9.95
C ASN A 96 -1.67 -8.87 9.38
N LEU A 97 -0.66 -8.87 10.25
CA LEU A 97 0.72 -8.58 9.85
C LEU A 97 1.30 -9.66 8.95
N SER A 98 0.98 -10.93 9.20
CA SER A 98 1.49 -12.03 8.36
C SER A 98 1.05 -11.86 6.92
N LEU A 99 -0.19 -11.47 6.70
CA LEU A 99 -0.71 -11.21 5.36
C LEU A 99 -0.01 -10.02 4.72
N ALA A 100 0.23 -8.96 5.48
CA ALA A 100 0.94 -7.78 4.98
C ALA A 100 2.34 -8.14 4.48
N LEU A 101 3.05 -9.01 5.20
CA LEU A 101 4.38 -9.46 4.80
C LEU A 101 4.33 -10.28 3.51
N LYS A 102 3.30 -11.11 3.34
CA LYS A 102 3.11 -11.86 2.09
C LYS A 102 2.85 -10.92 0.92
N LEU A 103 2.06 -9.89 1.13
CA LEU A 103 1.77 -8.91 0.07
C LEU A 103 3.00 -8.07 -0.27
N LYS A 104 3.87 -7.81 0.69
CA LYS A 104 5.15 -7.16 0.41
C LYS A 104 5.97 -8.00 -0.57
N ASP A 105 6.02 -9.30 -0.37
CA ASP A 105 6.72 -10.19 -1.28
C ASP A 105 6.11 -10.23 -2.68
N ALA A 106 4.81 -9.98 -2.77
CA ALA A 106 4.11 -9.88 -4.06
C ALA A 106 4.26 -8.51 -4.73
N GLY A 107 5.02 -7.59 -4.12
CA GLY A 107 5.28 -6.28 -4.68
C GLY A 107 4.36 -5.18 -4.21
N LEU A 108 3.37 -5.50 -3.36
CA LEU A 108 2.37 -4.51 -2.93
C LEU A 108 2.97 -3.43 -2.03
N LEU A 109 3.83 -3.83 -1.10
CA LEU A 109 4.47 -2.91 -0.15
C LEU A 109 5.96 -2.71 -0.44
N ASP A 110 6.39 -3.04 -1.65
CA ASP A 110 7.75 -2.82 -2.10
C ASP A 110 7.80 -1.46 -2.81
N PHE A 111 8.12 -0.43 -2.05
CA PHE A 111 8.08 0.96 -2.51
C PHE A 111 9.43 1.42 -3.07
N GLY A 112 10.12 0.54 -3.80
CA GLY A 112 11.32 0.95 -4.53
C GLY A 112 12.60 0.95 -3.71
N THR A 113 12.61 0.27 -2.58
CA THR A 113 13.83 0.14 -1.76
C THR A 113 14.40 -1.26 -1.86
#